data_3c426cce55697528120ca0f22542cc1b
#
_entry.id   3c426cce55697528120ca0f22542cc1b
#
_cell.length_a   1.000
_cell.length_b   1.000
_cell.length_c   1.000
_cell.angle_alpha   90.00
_cell.angle_beta   90.00
_cell.angle_gamma   90.00
#
_symmetry.space_group_name_H-M   'P 1'
#
loop_
_entity.id
_entity.type
_entity.pdbx_description
1 polymer ?
#
loop_
_entity_poly.entity_id
_entity_poly.type
_entity_poly.pdbx_seq_one_letter_code
_entity_poly.pdbx_strand_id
1 'polypeptide(L)'
;ALYAKGFNDRRYDLSKIIVKNIINRLNEIEEVYVKDNKKFLSDFKWTNDVIINMLIDSSFKLRDWRVGDIAGYSRKAKGKADNKKAEYFLSANSTNAIKAILDTHKQIMDASTYDFGDMLIENGLKEEVGLIRNEINNSIENLKYLKNENFENPIFHLL
;
A
#
# COMPACT_ATOMS: atom_id res chain seq x y z
N ALA A 1 -17.71 1.48 17.66
CA ALA A 1 -18.13 1.58 19.06
C ALA A 1 -17.82 2.95 19.68
N LEU A 2 -16.74 3.64 19.34
CA LEU A 2 -16.41 5.00 19.80
C LEU A 2 -17.39 6.08 19.29
N TYR A 3 -18.10 5.79 18.20
CA TYR A 3 -19.05 6.72 17.57
C TYR A 3 -20.45 6.63 18.14
N ALA A 4 -20.76 5.63 18.94
CA ALA A 4 -22.12 5.36 19.40
C ALA A 4 -22.50 6.03 20.74
N LYS A 5 -21.58 6.69 21.44
CA LYS A 5 -21.86 7.40 22.68
C LYS A 5 -21.41 8.86 22.63
N GLY A 6 -22.32 9.73 22.22
CA GLY A 6 -22.26 11.14 22.52
C GLY A 6 -21.03 11.88 21.92
N PHE A 7 -20.86 11.81 20.60
CA PHE A 7 -20.04 12.79 19.93
C PHE A 7 -20.69 14.13 20.13
N ASN A 8 -20.09 14.96 20.95
CA ASN A 8 -20.44 16.36 21.07
C ASN A 8 -20.33 16.99 19.67
N ASP A 9 -21.32 17.74 19.21
CA ASP A 9 -21.39 18.38 17.90
C ASP A 9 -20.09 19.09 17.53
N ARG A 10 -19.42 19.70 18.50
CA ARG A 10 -18.12 20.36 18.35
C ARG A 10 -17.00 19.39 17.90
N ARG A 11 -16.98 18.14 18.38
CA ARG A 11 -15.99 17.13 17.96
C ARG A 11 -16.28 16.64 16.54
N TYR A 12 -17.54 16.53 16.20
CA TYR A 12 -17.98 16.18 14.86
C TYR A 12 -17.61 17.27 13.85
N ASP A 13 -17.84 18.51 14.18
CA ASP A 13 -17.47 19.65 13.34
C ASP A 13 -15.95 19.75 13.18
N LEU A 14 -15.17 19.54 14.24
CA LEU A 14 -13.71 19.49 14.16
C LEU A 14 -13.25 18.36 13.24
N SER A 15 -13.84 17.17 13.33
CA SER A 15 -13.53 16.04 12.46
C SER A 15 -13.82 16.35 10.99
N LYS A 16 -14.94 17.02 10.69
CA LYS A 16 -15.27 17.50 9.33
C LYS A 16 -14.23 18.49 8.80
N ILE A 17 -13.80 19.43 9.63
CA ILE A 17 -12.80 20.44 9.24
C ILE A 17 -11.46 19.74 8.91
N ILE A 18 -11.03 18.77 9.74
CA ILE A 18 -9.80 18.01 9.52
C ILE A 18 -9.89 17.24 8.20
N VAL A 19 -10.98 16.50 7.97
CA VAL A 19 -11.19 15.73 6.73
C VAL A 19 -11.22 16.65 5.52
N LYS A 20 -11.92 17.79 5.60
CA LYS A 20 -11.95 18.77 4.52
C LYS A 20 -10.55 19.32 4.19
N ASN A 21 -9.74 19.61 5.21
CA ASN A 21 -8.36 20.05 4.99
C ASN A 21 -7.50 18.96 4.33
N ILE A 22 -7.67 17.70 4.72
CA ILE A 22 -6.97 16.57 4.06
C ILE A 22 -7.37 16.51 2.58
N ILE A 23 -8.67 16.56 2.27
CA ILE A 23 -9.16 16.55 0.89
C ILE A 23 -8.57 17.71 0.09
N ASN A 24 -8.56 18.93 0.65
CA ASN A 24 -7.98 20.09 -0.03
C ASN A 24 -6.48 19.86 -0.35
N ARG A 25 -5.71 19.30 0.60
CA ARG A 25 -4.29 18.98 0.35
C ARG A 25 -4.10 17.90 -0.72
N LEU A 26 -4.97 16.91 -0.76
CA LEU A 26 -4.93 15.89 -1.82
C LEU A 26 -5.22 16.50 -3.19
N ASN A 27 -6.20 17.41 -3.28
CA ASN A 27 -6.50 18.11 -4.53
C ASN A 27 -5.33 19.00 -4.98
N GLU A 28 -4.66 19.71 -4.05
CA GLU A 28 -3.45 20.49 -4.35
C GLU A 28 -2.33 19.61 -4.92
N ILE A 29 -2.16 18.39 -4.36
CA ILE A 29 -1.18 17.41 -4.86
C ILE A 29 -1.57 16.94 -6.27
N GLU A 30 -2.84 16.60 -6.48
CA GLU A 30 -3.36 16.18 -7.79
C GLU A 30 -3.13 17.27 -8.84
N GLU A 31 -3.43 18.53 -8.53
CA GLU A 31 -3.19 19.66 -9.43
C GLU A 31 -1.71 19.80 -9.83
N VAL A 32 -0.77 19.55 -8.91
CA VAL A 32 0.66 19.56 -9.21
C VAL A 32 1.02 18.44 -10.17
N TYR A 33 0.52 17.21 -9.94
CA TYR A 33 0.75 16.09 -10.85
C TYR A 33 0.20 16.33 -12.24
N VAL A 34 -1.01 16.90 -12.34
CA VAL A 34 -1.62 17.26 -13.64
C VAL A 34 -0.80 18.33 -14.36
N LYS A 35 -0.29 19.33 -13.65
CA LYS A 35 0.55 20.40 -14.20
C LYS A 35 1.89 19.91 -14.70
N ASP A 36 2.57 19.05 -13.92
CA ASP A 36 3.91 18.56 -14.20
C ASP A 36 3.95 17.29 -15.05
N ASN A 37 2.79 16.81 -15.50
CA ASN A 37 2.63 15.66 -16.38
C ASN A 37 3.59 15.70 -17.60
N LYS A 38 3.82 16.88 -18.18
CA LYS A 38 4.73 17.04 -19.32
C LYS A 38 6.16 16.57 -19.01
N LYS A 39 6.69 16.86 -17.80
CA LYS A 39 8.02 16.42 -17.39
C LYS A 39 8.05 14.90 -17.24
N PHE A 40 7.02 14.33 -16.61
CA PHE A 40 6.90 12.89 -16.41
C PHE A 40 6.87 12.13 -17.75
N LEU A 41 6.23 12.69 -18.76
CA LEU A 41 6.12 12.10 -20.09
C LEU A 41 7.33 12.38 -21.00
N SER A 42 8.15 13.38 -20.70
CA SER A 42 9.28 13.80 -21.55
C SER A 42 10.64 13.28 -21.10
N ASP A 43 10.80 12.94 -19.83
CA ASP A 43 12.07 12.42 -19.25
C ASP A 43 11.90 10.96 -18.82
N PHE A 44 11.96 10.06 -19.78
CA PHE A 44 11.74 8.62 -19.55
C PHE A 44 12.73 8.02 -18.54
N LYS A 45 14.00 8.49 -18.54
CA LYS A 45 14.98 7.98 -17.60
C LYS A 45 14.60 8.32 -16.17
N TRP A 46 14.32 9.60 -15.92
CA TRP A 46 13.90 10.07 -14.60
C TRP A 46 12.59 9.39 -14.16
N THR A 47 11.63 9.24 -15.07
CA THR A 47 10.34 8.58 -14.80
C THR A 47 10.52 7.13 -14.39
N ASN A 48 11.35 6.38 -15.11
CA ASN A 48 11.64 4.98 -14.78
C ASN A 48 12.32 4.87 -13.42
N ASP A 49 13.29 5.74 -13.13
CA ASP A 49 13.97 5.79 -11.83
C ASP A 49 12.98 6.06 -10.70
N VAL A 50 12.03 6.98 -10.90
CA VAL A 50 10.98 7.29 -9.90
C VAL A 50 10.08 6.08 -9.69
N ILE A 51 9.59 5.43 -10.74
CA ILE A 51 8.70 4.26 -10.63
C ILE A 51 9.41 3.11 -9.89
N ILE A 52 10.64 2.79 -10.28
CA ILE A 52 11.43 1.72 -9.65
C ILE A 52 11.64 2.02 -8.17
N ASN A 53 12.09 3.22 -7.83
CA ASN A 53 12.32 3.60 -6.44
C ASN A 53 11.03 3.59 -5.60
N MET A 54 9.90 4.01 -6.16
CA MET A 54 8.59 3.91 -5.51
C MET A 54 8.19 2.46 -5.25
N LEU A 55 8.35 1.56 -6.22
CA LEU A 55 8.02 0.15 -6.06
C LEU A 55 8.89 -0.51 -5.00
N ILE A 56 10.20 -0.22 -4.98
CA ILE A 56 11.14 -0.74 -3.97
C ILE A 56 10.75 -0.25 -2.58
N ASP A 57 10.58 1.07 -2.39
CA ASP A 57 10.24 1.67 -1.10
C ASP A 57 8.88 1.19 -0.58
N SER A 58 7.87 1.12 -1.47
CA SER A 58 6.55 0.64 -1.14
C SER A 58 6.57 -0.85 -0.73
N SER A 59 7.30 -1.70 -1.46
CA SER A 59 7.44 -3.12 -1.15
C SER A 59 8.18 -3.33 0.18
N PHE A 60 9.24 -2.56 0.43
CA PHE A 60 9.95 -2.59 1.70
C PHE A 60 9.05 -2.20 2.88
N LYS A 61 8.31 -1.10 2.76
CA LYS A 61 7.37 -0.64 3.80
C LYS A 61 6.24 -1.64 4.01
N LEU A 62 5.75 -2.27 2.94
CA LEU A 62 4.74 -3.31 3.02
C LEU A 62 5.24 -4.50 3.84
N ARG A 63 6.41 -5.04 3.47
CA ARG A 63 7.02 -6.19 4.12
C ARG A 63 7.40 -5.91 5.58
N ASP A 64 8.12 -4.83 5.84
CA ASP A 64 8.72 -4.59 7.15
C ASP A 64 7.75 -3.92 8.12
N TRP A 65 7.05 -2.87 7.67
CA TRP A 65 6.22 -2.08 8.58
C TRP A 65 4.80 -2.61 8.71
N ARG A 66 4.14 -2.92 7.58
CA ARG A 66 2.73 -3.31 7.58
C ARG A 66 2.50 -4.79 7.92
N VAL A 67 3.50 -5.62 7.72
CA VAL A 67 3.44 -7.06 8.04
C VAL A 67 4.45 -7.43 9.10
N GLY A 68 5.72 -7.16 8.89
CA GLY A 68 6.82 -7.62 9.72
C GLY A 68 6.82 -7.08 11.14
N ASP A 69 6.51 -5.79 11.33
CA ASP A 69 6.41 -5.17 12.68
C ASP A 69 5.27 -5.78 13.49
N ILE A 70 4.16 -6.10 12.83
CA ILE A 70 2.97 -6.67 13.47
C ILE A 70 3.20 -8.14 13.81
N ALA A 71 3.74 -8.90 12.86
CA ALA A 71 4.03 -10.32 13.00
C ALA A 71 5.25 -10.65 13.88
N GLY A 72 6.01 -9.64 14.27
CA GLY A 72 7.20 -9.84 15.09
C GLY A 72 8.49 -10.11 14.32
N TYR A 73 8.46 -10.14 12.99
CA TYR A 73 9.61 -10.48 12.14
C TYR A 73 10.56 -9.33 11.85
N SER A 74 10.10 -8.09 11.96
CA SER A 74 10.98 -6.96 11.75
C SER A 74 12.09 -6.90 12.81
N ARG A 75 13.22 -6.30 12.44
CA ARG A 75 14.33 -6.08 13.38
C ARG A 75 13.88 -5.32 14.64
N LYS A 76 12.90 -4.42 14.52
CA LYS A 76 12.36 -3.63 15.64
C LYS A 76 11.48 -4.46 16.58
N ALA A 77 10.75 -5.42 16.04
CA ALA A 77 9.81 -6.23 16.79
C ALA A 77 10.49 -7.32 17.64
N LYS A 78 11.74 -7.72 17.31
CA LYS A 78 12.56 -8.67 18.08
C LYS A 78 11.82 -9.98 18.42
N GLY A 79 11.09 -10.54 17.48
CA GLY A 79 10.31 -11.76 17.65
C GLY A 79 9.00 -11.58 18.43
N LYS A 80 8.60 -10.35 18.77
CA LYS A 80 7.36 -10.07 19.50
C LYS A 80 6.30 -9.55 18.55
N ALA A 81 5.30 -10.38 18.28
CA ALA A 81 4.13 -9.96 17.53
C ALA A 81 3.24 -9.02 18.35
N ASP A 82 2.67 -8.02 17.69
CA ASP A 82 1.79 -7.03 18.34
C ASP A 82 0.82 -6.43 17.32
N ASN A 83 -0.42 -6.87 17.33
CA ASN A 83 -1.47 -6.43 16.41
C ASN A 83 -1.82 -4.96 16.56
N LYS A 84 -1.59 -4.38 17.73
CA LYS A 84 -1.85 -2.95 17.99
C LYS A 84 -0.95 -2.04 17.15
N LYS A 85 0.11 -2.58 16.55
CA LYS A 85 0.98 -1.89 15.61
C LYS A 85 0.42 -1.81 14.20
N ALA A 86 -0.69 -2.51 13.92
CA ALA A 86 -1.33 -2.42 12.60
C ALA A 86 -1.77 -0.98 12.33
N GLU A 87 -1.47 -0.48 11.12
CA GLU A 87 -1.69 0.92 10.71
C GLU A 87 -3.14 1.37 10.93
N TYR A 88 -4.08 0.48 10.67
CA TYR A 88 -5.51 0.73 10.82
C TYR A 88 -6.16 -0.20 11.85
N PHE A 89 -5.45 -0.50 12.94
CA PHE A 89 -5.91 -1.43 13.98
C PHE A 89 -7.32 -1.10 14.51
N LEU A 90 -7.57 0.16 14.85
CA LEU A 90 -8.86 0.58 15.42
C LEU A 90 -10.05 0.46 14.46
N SER A 91 -9.81 0.54 13.17
CA SER A 91 -10.84 0.43 12.13
C SER A 91 -10.91 -0.95 11.49
N ALA A 92 -10.01 -1.88 11.88
CA ALA A 92 -9.85 -3.20 11.29
C ALA A 92 -9.71 -3.17 9.74
N ASN A 93 -9.00 -2.15 9.22
CA ASN A 93 -8.90 -1.90 7.78
C ASN A 93 -7.48 -2.10 7.21
N SER A 94 -6.56 -2.63 8.01
CA SER A 94 -5.15 -2.78 7.61
C SER A 94 -4.98 -3.76 6.45
N THR A 95 -5.73 -4.86 6.43
CA THR A 95 -5.70 -5.84 5.33
C THR A 95 -6.16 -5.22 4.00
N ASN A 96 -7.21 -4.39 4.03
CA ASN A 96 -7.69 -3.69 2.83
C ASN A 96 -6.65 -2.68 2.31
N ALA A 97 -5.94 -1.99 3.22
CA ALA A 97 -4.87 -1.08 2.84
C ALA A 97 -3.69 -1.83 2.20
N ILE A 98 -3.28 -2.98 2.76
CA ILE A 98 -2.25 -3.85 2.17
C ILE A 98 -2.69 -4.30 0.77
N LYS A 99 -3.95 -4.75 0.63
CA LYS A 99 -4.50 -5.16 -0.67
C LYS A 99 -4.46 -4.03 -1.69
N ALA A 100 -4.86 -2.83 -1.33
CA ALA A 100 -4.85 -1.67 -2.23
C ALA A 100 -3.44 -1.35 -2.75
N ILE A 101 -2.40 -1.48 -1.90
CA ILE A 101 -1.01 -1.31 -2.30
C ILE A 101 -0.60 -2.39 -3.30
N LEU A 102 -0.91 -3.66 -3.03
CA LEU A 102 -0.59 -4.77 -3.94
C LEU A 102 -1.34 -4.66 -5.27
N ASP A 103 -2.61 -4.27 -5.25
CA ASP A 103 -3.40 -4.01 -6.47
C ASP A 103 -2.76 -2.88 -7.31
N THR A 104 -2.22 -1.84 -6.65
CA THR A 104 -1.48 -0.76 -7.34
C THR A 104 -0.18 -1.28 -7.95
N HIS A 105 0.61 -2.08 -7.23
CA HIS A 105 1.80 -2.72 -7.78
C HIS A 105 1.45 -3.60 -8.99
N LYS A 106 0.33 -4.33 -8.91
CA LYS A 106 -0.17 -5.13 -10.02
C LYS A 106 -0.54 -4.27 -11.22
N GLN A 107 -1.23 -3.16 -11.02
CA GLN A 107 -1.58 -2.23 -12.12
C GLN A 107 -0.34 -1.65 -12.81
N ILE A 108 0.75 -1.44 -12.09
CA ILE A 108 2.00 -0.93 -12.66
C ILE A 108 2.74 -2.03 -13.45
N MET A 109 2.74 -3.26 -12.94
CA MET A 109 3.60 -4.35 -13.44
C MET A 109 2.88 -5.38 -14.30
N ASP A 110 1.55 -5.44 -14.25
CA ASP A 110 0.73 -6.51 -14.86
C ASP A 110 -0.67 -5.97 -15.21
N ALA A 111 -0.74 -4.90 -15.97
CA ALA A 111 -1.99 -4.33 -16.47
C ALA A 111 -2.56 -5.15 -17.65
N SER A 112 -3.80 -4.88 -18.03
CA SER A 112 -4.43 -5.50 -19.20
C SER A 112 -3.99 -4.88 -20.54
N THR A 113 -3.27 -3.77 -20.49
CA THR A 113 -2.67 -3.06 -21.64
C THR A 113 -1.17 -3.00 -21.45
N TYR A 114 -0.43 -2.43 -22.42
CA TYR A 114 1.02 -2.21 -22.29
C TYR A 114 1.35 -1.49 -20.98
N ASP A 115 2.22 -2.08 -20.19
CA ASP A 115 2.55 -1.62 -18.83
C ASP A 115 4.07 -1.51 -18.59
N PHE A 116 4.44 -1.13 -17.38
CA PHE A 116 5.84 -0.97 -17.00
C PHE A 116 6.60 -2.31 -17.02
N GLY A 117 5.93 -3.42 -16.67
CA GLY A 117 6.50 -4.75 -16.76
C GLY A 117 6.81 -5.14 -18.22
N ASP A 118 5.92 -4.83 -19.18
CA ASP A 118 6.14 -5.10 -20.58
C ASP A 118 7.34 -4.33 -21.13
N MET A 119 7.48 -3.05 -20.75
CA MET A 119 8.65 -2.25 -21.09
C MET A 119 9.96 -2.89 -20.56
N LEU A 120 9.95 -3.41 -19.36
CA LEU A 120 11.12 -4.11 -18.78
C LEU A 120 11.41 -5.42 -19.52
N ILE A 121 10.40 -6.16 -19.94
CA ILE A 121 10.53 -7.39 -20.75
C ILE A 121 11.20 -7.09 -22.08
N GLU A 122 10.79 -6.03 -22.77
CA GLU A 122 11.41 -5.57 -24.02
C GLU A 122 12.88 -5.19 -23.84
N ASN A 123 13.26 -4.77 -22.63
CA ASN A 123 14.65 -4.48 -22.26
C ASN A 123 15.42 -5.70 -21.71
N GLY A 124 14.87 -6.93 -21.89
CA GLY A 124 15.57 -8.18 -21.57
C GLY A 124 15.37 -8.72 -20.15
N LEU A 125 14.48 -8.13 -19.33
CA LEU A 125 14.23 -8.49 -17.94
C LEU A 125 13.01 -9.41 -17.76
N LYS A 126 12.80 -10.34 -18.69
CA LYS A 126 11.60 -11.21 -18.73
C LYS A 126 11.47 -12.10 -17.50
N GLU A 127 12.58 -12.69 -17.03
CA GLU A 127 12.56 -13.59 -15.89
C GLU A 127 12.25 -12.83 -14.59
N GLU A 128 12.88 -11.68 -14.38
CA GLU A 128 12.69 -10.84 -13.20
C GLU A 128 11.25 -10.31 -13.12
N VAL A 129 10.71 -9.84 -14.23
CA VAL A 129 9.31 -9.39 -14.29
C VAL A 129 8.36 -10.54 -14.01
N GLY A 130 8.63 -11.75 -14.54
CA GLY A 130 7.85 -12.94 -14.26
C GLY A 130 7.82 -13.29 -12.77
N LEU A 131 8.97 -13.22 -12.10
CA LEU A 131 9.06 -13.40 -10.64
C LEU A 131 8.26 -12.34 -9.89
N ILE A 132 8.40 -11.06 -10.23
CA ILE A 132 7.69 -9.95 -9.57
C ILE A 132 6.17 -10.13 -9.73
N ARG A 133 5.68 -10.40 -10.95
CA ARG A 133 4.24 -10.63 -11.22
C ARG A 133 3.70 -11.80 -10.39
N ASN A 134 4.43 -12.90 -10.31
CA ASN A 134 4.07 -14.08 -9.51
C ASN A 134 3.99 -13.74 -8.02
N GLU A 135 4.99 -13.05 -7.47
CA GLU A 135 5.03 -12.69 -6.06
C GLU A 135 3.91 -11.71 -5.67
N ILE A 136 3.57 -10.76 -6.54
CA ILE A 136 2.42 -9.87 -6.32
C ILE A 136 1.11 -10.68 -6.28
N ASN A 137 0.91 -11.58 -7.25
CA ASN A 137 -0.29 -12.41 -7.30
C ASN A 137 -0.41 -13.34 -6.10
N ASN A 138 0.68 -14.02 -5.72
CA ASN A 138 0.74 -14.88 -4.54
C ASN A 138 0.43 -14.08 -3.26
N SER A 139 0.97 -12.88 -3.13
CA SER A 139 0.70 -12.00 -1.99
C SER A 139 -0.77 -11.61 -1.90
N ILE A 140 -1.40 -11.26 -3.03
CA ILE A 140 -2.84 -10.94 -3.10
C ILE A 140 -3.68 -12.17 -2.73
N GLU A 141 -3.30 -13.36 -3.19
CA GLU A 141 -4.01 -14.60 -2.85
C GLU A 141 -3.91 -14.94 -1.38
N ASN A 142 -2.73 -14.81 -0.79
CA ASN A 142 -2.52 -15.04 0.64
C ASN A 142 -3.34 -14.10 1.52
N LEU A 143 -3.60 -12.86 1.07
CA LEU A 143 -4.49 -11.94 1.80
C LEU A 143 -5.93 -12.43 1.88
N LYS A 144 -6.40 -13.30 0.97
CA LYS A 144 -7.75 -13.89 1.04
C LYS A 144 -7.93 -14.72 2.31
N TYR A 145 -6.88 -15.41 2.75
CA TYR A 145 -6.90 -16.17 4.01
C TYR A 145 -6.96 -15.25 5.23
N LEU A 146 -6.36 -14.06 5.15
CA LEU A 146 -6.36 -13.07 6.24
C LEU A 146 -7.70 -12.32 6.34
N LYS A 147 -8.51 -12.29 5.28
CA LYS A 147 -9.74 -11.50 5.22
C LYS A 147 -10.88 -12.06 6.08
N ASN A 148 -10.91 -13.36 6.31
CA ASN A 148 -11.98 -14.05 7.04
C ASN A 148 -11.73 -14.15 8.54
N GLU A 149 -10.57 -13.77 8.98
CA GLU A 149 -10.17 -13.78 10.38
C GLU A 149 -9.81 -12.35 10.79
N ASN A 150 -10.18 -11.98 12.02
CA ASN A 150 -9.71 -10.71 12.57
C ASN A 150 -8.20 -10.62 12.40
N PHE A 151 -7.69 -9.52 11.87
CA PHE A 151 -6.24 -9.29 11.67
C PHE A 151 -5.42 -9.59 12.95
N GLU A 152 -6.10 -9.80 14.06
CA GLU A 152 -5.54 -10.19 15.36
C GLU A 152 -5.13 -11.67 15.44
N ASN A 153 -5.70 -12.57 14.64
CA ASN A 153 -5.46 -14.02 14.77
C ASN A 153 -4.65 -14.68 13.66
N PRO A 154 -4.77 -14.31 12.37
CA PRO A 154 -4.18 -15.11 11.30
C PRO A 154 -2.67 -15.01 11.17
N ILE A 155 -2.07 -13.88 11.51
CA ILE A 155 -0.61 -13.69 11.41
C ILE A 155 0.14 -14.64 12.36
N PHE A 156 -0.49 -15.07 13.44
CA PHE A 156 0.11 -16.00 14.41
C PHE A 156 -0.02 -17.48 14.02
N HIS A 157 -0.92 -17.82 13.11
CA HIS A 157 -1.15 -19.20 12.69
C HIS A 157 -0.39 -19.59 11.41
N LEU A 158 0.14 -18.59 10.67
CA LEU A 158 0.93 -18.81 9.46
C LEU A 158 2.44 -18.95 9.73
N LEU A 159 2.82 -18.96 10.99
CA LEU A 159 4.18 -19.08 11.52
C LEU A 159 4.39 -20.37 12.28
#